data_98d9798985d105ac3a5e8eda70df41af
#
_entry.id   98d9798985d105ac3a5e8eda70df41af
#
_cell.length_a   1.000
_cell.length_b   1.000
_cell.length_c   1.000
_cell.angle_alpha   90.00
_cell.angle_beta   90.00
_cell.angle_gamma   90.00
#
_symmetry.space_group_name_H-M   'P 1'
#
loop_
_entity.id
_entity.type
_entity.pdbx_description
1 polymer ?
#
loop_
_entity_poly.entity_id
_entity_poly.type
_entity_poly.pdbx_seq_one_letter_code
_entity_poly.pdbx_strand_id
1 'polypeptide(L)'
;MRLLFEIDKKDYKKDGSIFSRPSVRAIVIKGDKIAVVHSKKYNYYKIPGGGIEIDESPVEALIREAREEAGLIIKRETIKEYGYVHRIQKSTIGDVDIFIQDNYYYLCKAEDYLVD
;
A
#
# COMPACT_ATOMS: atom_id res chain seq x y z
N MET A 1 11.93 -9.40 -1.01
CA MET A 1 10.66 -9.48 -0.26
C MET A 1 9.81 -10.65 -0.78
N ARG A 2 9.17 -11.38 0.10
CA ARG A 2 8.42 -12.59 -0.22
C ARG A 2 7.07 -12.29 -0.87
N LEU A 3 6.74 -12.98 -1.97
CA LEU A 3 5.41 -12.93 -2.56
C LEU A 3 4.42 -13.65 -1.63
N LEU A 4 3.37 -12.95 -1.20
CA LEU A 4 2.33 -13.51 -0.35
C LEU A 4 1.29 -14.25 -1.18
N PHE A 5 0.74 -13.55 -2.17
CA PHE A 5 -0.21 -14.13 -3.13
C PHE A 5 -0.37 -13.20 -4.33
N GLU A 6 -1.02 -13.71 -5.36
CA GLU A 6 -1.29 -12.98 -6.58
C GLU A 6 -2.79 -12.85 -6.79
N ILE A 7 -3.24 -11.67 -7.20
CA ILE A 7 -4.62 -11.43 -7.62
C ILE A 7 -4.59 -11.10 -9.09
N ASP A 8 -5.02 -12.05 -9.92
CA ASP A 8 -5.14 -11.86 -11.38
C ASP A 8 -6.63 -11.88 -11.73
N LYS A 9 -7.19 -10.73 -12.03
CA LYS A 9 -8.61 -10.56 -12.34
C LYS A 9 -8.99 -11.16 -13.69
N LYS A 10 -8.03 -11.30 -14.60
CA LYS A 10 -8.24 -11.79 -15.97
C LYS A 10 -9.34 -11.05 -16.73
N ASP A 11 -9.54 -9.79 -16.39
CA ASP A 11 -10.58 -8.93 -16.98
C ASP A 11 -10.00 -7.93 -17.99
N TYR A 12 -8.75 -8.11 -18.39
CA TYR A 12 -8.00 -7.21 -19.25
C TYR A 12 -7.63 -7.85 -20.57
N LYS A 13 -7.25 -7.01 -21.54
CA LYS A 13 -6.78 -7.44 -22.86
C LYS A 13 -5.33 -7.91 -22.75
N LYS A 14 -5.05 -9.18 -23.06
CA LYS A 14 -3.71 -9.79 -22.90
C LYS A 14 -2.56 -9.01 -23.54
N ASP A 15 -2.79 -8.46 -24.73
CA ASP A 15 -1.77 -7.72 -25.48
C ASP A 15 -1.86 -6.23 -25.29
N GLY A 16 -2.58 -5.78 -24.25
CA GLY A 16 -2.83 -4.38 -24.01
C GLY A 16 -1.63 -3.66 -23.39
N SER A 17 -1.68 -2.34 -23.44
CA SER A 17 -0.69 -1.48 -22.79
C SER A 17 -0.74 -1.65 -21.28
N ILE A 18 0.43 -1.51 -20.63
CA ILE A 18 0.58 -1.76 -19.20
C ILE A 18 0.98 -0.48 -18.48
N PHE A 19 0.30 -0.18 -17.37
CA PHE A 19 0.74 0.82 -16.40
C PHE A 19 1.00 0.10 -15.08
N SER A 20 2.20 0.28 -14.54
CA SER A 20 2.58 -0.35 -13.30
C SER A 20 2.92 0.72 -12.26
N ARG A 21 2.36 0.60 -11.06
CA ARG A 21 2.64 1.51 -9.97
C ARG A 21 2.77 0.73 -8.67
N PRO A 22 3.96 0.71 -8.05
CA PRO A 22 4.14 0.07 -6.75
C PRO A 22 3.52 0.91 -5.65
N SER A 23 3.05 0.25 -4.60
CA SER A 23 2.55 0.91 -3.41
C SER A 23 3.09 0.23 -2.15
N VAL A 24 3.01 0.95 -1.04
CA VAL A 24 3.44 0.46 0.26
C VAL A 24 2.26 0.46 1.22
N ARG A 25 2.28 -0.48 2.18
CA ARG A 25 1.25 -0.63 3.20
C ARG A 25 1.91 -0.84 4.56
N ALA A 26 1.46 -0.07 5.55
CA ALA A 26 2.02 -0.13 6.90
C ALA A 26 1.11 -0.97 7.81
N ILE A 27 1.59 -2.12 8.24
CA ILE A 27 0.91 -2.94 9.22
C ILE A 27 1.41 -2.49 10.60
N VAL A 28 0.63 -1.67 11.27
CA VAL A 28 0.97 -1.09 12.57
C VAL A 28 0.15 -1.78 13.64
N ILE A 29 0.81 -2.51 14.51
CA ILE A 29 0.17 -3.27 15.57
C ILE A 29 0.55 -2.67 16.92
N LYS A 30 -0.45 -2.45 17.78
CA LYS A 30 -0.26 -2.03 19.16
C LYS A 30 -1.13 -2.91 20.05
N GLY A 31 -0.49 -3.79 20.83
CA GLY A 31 -1.21 -4.78 21.63
C GLY A 31 -1.98 -5.75 20.73
N ASP A 32 -3.29 -5.80 20.89
CA ASP A 32 -4.19 -6.61 20.09
C ASP A 32 -4.90 -5.83 18.99
N LYS A 33 -4.45 -4.61 18.69
CA LYS A 33 -5.08 -3.72 17.73
C LYS A 33 -4.19 -3.48 16.52
N ILE A 34 -4.83 -3.26 15.38
CA ILE A 34 -4.16 -2.90 14.13
C ILE A 34 -4.70 -1.56 13.64
N ALA A 35 -3.82 -0.72 13.11
CA ALA A 35 -4.23 0.57 12.57
C ALA A 35 -4.86 0.39 11.19
N VAL A 36 -6.05 0.96 11.00
CA VAL A 36 -6.75 0.95 9.72
C VAL A 36 -7.28 2.34 9.40
N VAL A 37 -7.50 2.59 8.11
CA VAL A 37 -8.14 3.80 7.61
C VAL A 37 -9.55 3.45 7.16
N HIS A 38 -10.53 4.22 7.63
CA HIS A 38 -11.91 4.03 7.22
C HIS A 38 -12.26 4.99 6.08
N SER A 39 -12.65 4.42 4.95
CA SER A 39 -13.19 5.21 3.84
C SER A 39 -14.68 5.44 4.08
N LYS A 40 -15.06 6.69 4.39
CA LYS A 40 -16.48 7.05 4.61
C LYS A 40 -17.29 6.94 3.33
N LYS A 41 -16.69 7.29 2.19
CA LYS A 41 -17.36 7.29 0.89
C LYS A 41 -17.83 5.90 0.48
N TYR A 42 -16.95 4.89 0.66
CA TYR A 42 -17.23 3.52 0.22
C TYR A 42 -17.49 2.56 1.38
N ASN A 43 -17.45 3.07 2.60
CA ASN A 43 -17.69 2.31 3.82
C ASN A 43 -16.89 1.01 3.92
N TYR A 44 -15.57 1.12 3.78
CA TYR A 44 -14.66 0.00 3.99
C TYR A 44 -13.41 0.45 4.76
N TYR A 45 -12.70 -0.52 5.31
CA TYR A 45 -11.45 -0.28 6.03
C TYR A 45 -10.28 -0.80 5.21
N LYS A 46 -9.16 -0.10 5.29
CA LYS A 46 -7.94 -0.51 4.59
C LYS A 46 -6.70 -0.27 5.45
N ILE A 47 -5.63 -1.00 5.16
CA ILE A 47 -4.32 -0.79 5.77
C ILE A 47 -3.74 0.53 5.22
N PRO A 48 -3.20 1.41 6.10
CA PRO A 48 -2.63 2.68 5.65
C PRO A 48 -1.52 2.49 4.63
N GLY A 49 -1.50 3.32 3.61
CA GLY A 49 -0.45 3.29 2.59
C GLY A 49 -0.86 3.99 1.32
N GLY A 50 -0.05 3.88 0.30
CA GLY A 50 -0.31 4.48 -1.00
C GLY A 50 0.85 4.29 -1.96
N GLY A 51 0.78 4.96 -3.10
CA GLY A 51 1.78 4.83 -4.17
C GLY A 51 3.13 5.38 -3.79
N ILE A 52 4.18 4.74 -4.30
CA ILE A 52 5.56 5.23 -4.19
C ILE A 52 5.76 6.27 -5.27
N GLU A 53 6.24 7.44 -4.89
CA GLU A 53 6.52 8.52 -5.84
C GLU A 53 7.88 8.34 -6.50
N ILE A 54 8.09 9.04 -7.63
CA ILE A 54 9.38 9.05 -8.32
C ILE A 54 10.44 9.60 -7.36
N ASP A 55 11.62 8.98 -7.36
CA ASP A 55 12.75 9.35 -6.50
C ASP A 55 12.54 9.11 -5.01
N GLU A 56 11.49 8.37 -4.67
CA GLU A 56 11.18 8.03 -3.29
C GLU A 56 11.49 6.54 -3.03
N SER A 57 12.16 6.24 -1.92
CA SER A 57 12.36 4.84 -1.54
C SER A 57 11.06 4.26 -0.94
N PRO A 58 10.90 2.93 -0.93
CA PRO A 58 9.73 2.32 -0.27
C PRO A 58 9.57 2.74 1.19
N VAL A 59 10.67 2.84 1.94
CA VAL A 59 10.61 3.25 3.36
C VAL A 59 10.16 4.70 3.50
N GLU A 60 10.67 5.59 2.65
CA GLU A 60 10.24 6.99 2.65
C GLU A 60 8.76 7.12 2.31
N ALA A 61 8.29 6.36 1.31
CA ALA A 61 6.88 6.33 0.93
C ALA A 61 6.01 5.82 2.07
N LEU A 62 6.46 4.77 2.76
CA LEU A 62 5.72 4.18 3.88
C LEU A 62 5.52 5.19 5.00
N ILE A 63 6.59 5.89 5.39
CA ILE A 63 6.54 6.89 6.46
C ILE A 63 5.63 8.05 6.06
N ARG A 64 5.77 8.54 4.82
CA ARG A 64 4.96 9.63 4.30
C ARG A 64 3.47 9.27 4.24
N GLU A 65 3.16 8.12 3.64
CA GLU A 65 1.77 7.69 3.45
C GLU A 65 1.06 7.39 4.78
N ALA A 66 1.75 6.76 5.72
CA ALA A 66 1.16 6.48 7.03
C ALA A 66 0.79 7.79 7.75
N ARG A 67 1.61 8.82 7.60
CA ARG A 67 1.32 10.13 8.18
C ARG A 67 0.16 10.82 7.46
N GLU A 68 0.18 10.86 6.14
CA GLU A 68 -0.86 11.53 5.34
C GLU A 68 -2.22 10.86 5.50
N GLU A 69 -2.26 9.53 5.45
CA GLU A 69 -3.53 8.80 5.48
C GLU A 69 -4.10 8.62 6.88
N ALA A 70 -3.26 8.37 7.87
CA ALA A 70 -3.71 7.95 9.20
C ALA A 70 -3.16 8.79 10.34
N GLY A 71 -2.34 9.81 10.06
CA GLY A 71 -1.72 10.63 11.11
C GLY A 71 -0.72 9.87 11.96
N LEU A 72 -0.21 8.74 11.48
CA LEU A 72 0.74 7.90 12.21
C LEU A 72 2.18 8.35 11.96
N ILE A 73 2.96 8.42 13.03
CA ILE A 73 4.40 8.67 12.94
C ILE A 73 5.12 7.35 13.13
N ILE A 74 5.61 6.78 12.03
CA ILE A 74 6.28 5.49 12.05
C ILE A 74 7.67 5.62 12.65
N LYS A 75 8.01 4.71 13.55
CA LYS A 75 9.37 4.58 14.09
C LYS A 75 10.21 3.84 13.06
N ARG A 76 11.06 4.57 12.34
CA ARG A 76 11.83 4.04 11.20
C ARG A 76 12.60 2.78 11.52
N GLU A 77 13.23 2.71 12.69
CA GLU A 77 14.04 1.58 13.12
C GLU A 77 13.24 0.28 13.36
N THR A 78 11.91 0.38 13.41
CA THR A 78 11.03 -0.77 13.64
C THR A 78 10.53 -1.41 12.34
N ILE A 79 10.79 -0.80 11.20
CA ILE A 79 10.24 -1.24 9.92
C ILE A 79 10.88 -2.57 9.49
N LYS A 80 10.03 -3.57 9.25
CA LYS A 80 10.44 -4.88 8.78
C LYS A 80 9.62 -5.29 7.56
N GLU A 81 10.27 -5.86 6.57
CA GLU A 81 9.57 -6.40 5.41
C GLU A 81 8.69 -7.58 5.82
N TYR A 82 7.46 -7.58 5.36
CA TYR A 82 6.53 -8.68 5.60
C TYR A 82 6.33 -9.51 4.33
N GLY A 83 5.96 -8.87 3.23
CA GLY A 83 5.72 -9.52 1.97
C GLY A 83 4.96 -8.60 1.02
N TYR A 84 4.74 -9.06 -0.21
CA TYR A 84 3.99 -8.25 -1.18
C TYR A 84 2.88 -9.05 -1.85
N VAL A 85 1.88 -8.31 -2.34
CA VAL A 85 0.77 -8.84 -3.13
C VAL A 85 0.89 -8.28 -4.53
N HIS A 86 0.91 -9.17 -5.52
CA HIS A 86 0.95 -8.82 -6.94
C HIS A 86 -0.47 -8.81 -7.51
N ARG A 87 -0.89 -7.67 -8.06
CA ARG A 87 -2.24 -7.52 -8.61
C ARG A 87 -2.21 -7.13 -10.07
N ILE A 88 -2.99 -7.85 -10.89
CA ILE A 88 -3.17 -7.55 -12.31
C ILE A 88 -4.65 -7.42 -12.58
N GLN A 89 -5.06 -6.32 -13.21
CA GLN A 89 -6.46 -6.08 -13.51
C GLN A 89 -6.61 -5.12 -14.69
N LYS A 90 -7.83 -5.01 -15.18
CA LYS A 90 -8.19 -3.99 -16.17
C LYS A 90 -7.93 -2.60 -15.58
N SER A 91 -7.29 -1.74 -16.36
CA SER A 91 -7.03 -0.37 -15.94
C SER A 91 -8.31 0.46 -15.95
N THR A 92 -8.43 1.36 -14.97
CA THR A 92 -9.47 2.39 -14.93
C THR A 92 -8.95 3.73 -15.44
N ILE A 93 -7.68 3.76 -15.89
CA ILE A 93 -7.03 4.97 -16.40
C ILE A 93 -7.10 4.94 -17.94
N GLY A 94 -7.68 5.96 -18.51
CA GLY A 94 -7.87 6.29 -19.92
C GLY A 94 -7.27 5.35 -20.97
N ASP A 95 -6.05 5.64 -21.43
CA ASP A 95 -5.42 4.96 -22.56
C ASP A 95 -4.65 3.68 -22.21
N VAL A 96 -4.73 3.23 -20.97
CA VAL A 96 -4.01 2.05 -20.50
C VAL A 96 -4.98 0.88 -20.35
N ASP A 97 -4.59 -0.28 -20.86
CA ASP A 97 -5.44 -1.48 -20.81
C ASP A 97 -5.29 -2.28 -19.52
N ILE A 98 -4.07 -2.42 -19.04
CA ILE A 98 -3.73 -3.29 -17.91
C ILE A 98 -3.10 -2.46 -16.80
N PHE A 99 -3.57 -2.67 -15.56
CA PHE A 99 -2.96 -2.11 -14.37
C PHE A 99 -2.31 -3.22 -13.55
N ILE A 100 -1.00 -3.07 -13.30
CA ILE A 100 -0.25 -3.99 -12.46
C ILE A 100 0.21 -3.23 -11.22
N GLN A 101 -0.04 -3.79 -10.04
CA GLN A 101 0.37 -3.18 -8.80
C GLN A 101 0.98 -4.21 -7.86
N ASP A 102 2.19 -3.94 -7.41
CA ASP A 102 2.81 -4.66 -6.30
C ASP A 102 2.59 -3.83 -5.03
N ASN A 103 1.89 -4.41 -4.06
CA ASN A 103 1.66 -3.80 -2.76
C ASN A 103 2.65 -4.41 -1.77
N TYR A 104 3.60 -3.61 -1.30
CA TYR A 104 4.63 -4.03 -0.36
C TYR A 104 4.18 -3.76 1.06
N TYR A 105 4.05 -4.82 1.86
CA TYR A 105 3.60 -4.75 3.24
C TYR A 105 4.79 -4.77 4.19
N TYR A 106 4.76 -3.85 5.17
CA TYR A 106 5.80 -3.73 6.19
C TYR A 106 5.17 -3.79 7.56
N LEU A 107 5.79 -4.54 8.47
CA LEU A 107 5.45 -4.50 9.89
C LEU A 107 6.22 -3.36 10.52
N CYS A 108 5.55 -2.54 11.30
CA CYS A 108 6.21 -1.41 11.94
C CYS A 108 5.45 -0.95 13.19
N LYS A 109 6.12 -0.11 13.97
CA LYS A 109 5.53 0.52 15.15
C LYS A 109 5.44 2.01 14.93
N ALA A 110 4.46 2.63 15.56
CA ALA A 110 4.25 4.08 15.49
C ALA A 110 4.39 4.69 16.88
N GLU A 111 4.60 6.01 16.91
CA GLU A 111 4.55 6.77 18.16
C GLU A 111 3.16 6.68 18.78
N ASP A 112 3.06 6.90 20.09
CA ASP A 112 1.80 6.78 20.82
C ASP A 112 0.81 7.91 20.56
N TYR A 113 1.18 8.88 19.73
CA TYR A 113 0.33 10.01 19.38
C TYR A 113 0.18 10.11 17.86
N LEU A 114 -0.93 10.76 17.45
CA LEU A 114 -1.23 11.00 16.03
C LEU A 114 -0.91 12.44 15.67
N VAL A 115 -0.60 12.67 14.40
CA VAL A 115 -0.41 14.01 13.83
C VAL A 115 -1.69 14.41 13.11
N ASP A 116 -2.14 15.62 13.34
CA ASP A 116 -3.32 16.18 12.67
C ASP A 116 -3.04 16.53 11.20
#